data_6a960d686da03a1e83a2234ccd3bd435
#
_entry.id   6a960d686da03a1e83a2234ccd3bd435
#
_cell.length_a   1.000
_cell.length_b   1.000
_cell.length_c   1.000
_cell.angle_alpha   90.00
_cell.angle_beta   90.00
_cell.angle_gamma   90.00
#
_symmetry.space_group_name_H-M   'P 1'
#
loop_
_entity.id
_entity.type
_entity.pdbx_description
1 polymer ?
#
loop_
_entity_poly.entity_id
_entity_poly.type
_entity_poly.pdbx_seq_one_letter_code
_entity_poly.pdbx_strand_id
1 'polypeptide(L)'
;MLQSGAPVQPCSVSMFVKKKYLTAIAACSIVSTVTRMEKFVQQTFLYDFYGELLTEHQRQVYEQVVFEDLSPSEAAQNQGISRQGVHDLIKRCNRILEDYESRLHLVEKFLKIRDNVRRIQQLTDRENGDSVEERMREIRQISSDILEEL
;
A
#
# COMPACT_ATOMS: atom_id res chain seq x y z
N MET A 1 17.57 -33.64 -23.10
CA MET A 1 18.22 -32.53 -22.40
C MET A 1 17.19 -31.39 -22.27
N LEU A 2 16.50 -31.34 -21.14
CA LEU A 2 15.48 -30.33 -20.83
C LEU A 2 16.14 -29.31 -19.89
N GLN A 3 16.32 -28.11 -20.37
CA GLN A 3 16.84 -27.00 -19.58
C GLN A 3 15.76 -26.47 -18.65
N SER A 4 16.09 -26.45 -17.37
CA SER A 4 15.33 -25.95 -16.24
C SER A 4 14.99 -24.46 -16.41
N GLY A 5 13.70 -24.13 -16.41
CA GLY A 5 13.22 -22.77 -16.26
C GLY A 5 13.57 -22.20 -14.88
N ALA A 6 14.25 -21.08 -14.85
CA ALA A 6 14.52 -20.33 -13.63
C ALA A 6 13.22 -19.85 -13.00
N PRO A 7 13.10 -19.87 -11.66
CA PRO A 7 11.92 -19.34 -10.99
C PRO A 7 11.86 -17.83 -11.18
N VAL A 8 10.72 -17.34 -11.65
CA VAL A 8 10.38 -15.91 -11.69
C VAL A 8 10.37 -15.42 -10.25
N GLN A 9 11.32 -14.58 -9.88
CA GLN A 9 11.32 -13.93 -8.57
C GLN A 9 10.10 -13.01 -8.47
N PRO A 10 9.28 -13.12 -7.41
CA PRO A 10 8.22 -12.16 -7.17
C PRO A 10 8.87 -10.80 -6.92
N CYS A 11 8.40 -9.79 -7.66
CA CYS A 11 8.73 -8.39 -7.41
C CYS A 11 8.73 -8.13 -5.91
N SER A 12 9.84 -7.64 -5.41
CA SER A 12 10.03 -7.30 -4.00
C SER A 12 9.12 -6.12 -3.63
N VAL A 13 7.85 -6.42 -3.39
CA VAL A 13 6.98 -5.55 -2.58
C VAL A 13 7.66 -5.50 -1.24
N SER A 14 8.18 -4.33 -0.91
CA SER A 14 9.07 -4.06 0.21
C SER A 14 8.73 -4.90 1.44
N MET A 15 9.64 -5.79 1.79
CA MET A 15 9.53 -6.74 2.93
C MET A 15 9.48 -6.01 4.29
N PHE A 16 9.62 -4.68 4.28
CA PHE A 16 9.56 -3.80 5.44
C PHE A 16 8.15 -3.64 6.02
N VAL A 17 7.11 -3.70 5.20
CA VAL A 17 5.72 -3.47 5.63
C VAL A 17 5.17 -4.64 6.45
N LYS A 18 5.63 -5.89 6.24
CA LYS A 18 5.05 -7.08 6.89
C LYS A 18 5.40 -7.26 8.37
N LYS A 19 6.44 -6.64 8.90
CA LYS A 19 6.93 -6.94 10.27
C LYS A 19 6.38 -6.04 11.37
N LYS A 20 5.84 -4.86 11.06
CA LYS A 20 5.39 -3.87 12.06
C LYS A 20 3.89 -3.93 12.43
N TYR A 21 3.07 -4.63 11.66
CA TYR A 21 1.61 -4.57 11.82
C TYR A 21 0.99 -5.63 12.74
N LEU A 22 1.76 -6.60 13.24
CA LEU A 22 1.21 -7.70 14.03
C LEU A 22 1.16 -7.45 15.55
N THR A 23 1.75 -6.37 16.07
CA THR A 23 1.88 -6.16 17.52
C THR A 23 1.16 -4.94 18.09
N ALA A 24 0.40 -4.18 17.32
CA ALA A 24 -0.23 -2.93 17.76
C ALA A 24 -1.76 -3.01 17.96
N ILE A 25 -2.32 -4.19 18.24
CA ILE A 25 -3.74 -4.30 18.61
C ILE A 25 -3.83 -4.59 20.11
N ALA A 26 -3.60 -3.57 20.92
CA ALA A 26 -4.05 -3.58 22.31
C ALA A 26 -4.29 -2.16 22.82
N ALA A 27 -5.56 -1.86 23.04
CA ALA A 27 -6.14 -0.92 23.98
C ALA A 27 -6.02 0.60 23.76
N CYS A 28 -7.20 1.20 23.59
CA CYS A 28 -7.67 2.50 24.10
C CYS A 28 -7.31 3.77 23.33
N SER A 29 -8.32 4.28 22.73
CA SER A 29 -8.61 5.58 22.05
C SER A 29 -9.00 5.37 20.57
N ILE A 30 -10.16 4.78 20.38
CA ILE A 30 -10.51 4.10 19.11
C ILE A 30 -10.69 5.08 17.93
N VAL A 31 -11.14 6.31 18.11
CA VAL A 31 -11.51 7.17 16.98
C VAL A 31 -10.32 7.93 16.37
N SER A 32 -9.43 8.49 17.18
CA SER A 32 -8.27 9.24 16.65
C SER A 32 -7.14 8.33 16.14
N THR A 33 -7.05 7.12 16.68
CA THR A 33 -6.06 6.12 16.27
C THR A 33 -6.44 5.49 14.93
N VAL A 34 -7.72 5.23 14.68
CA VAL A 34 -8.23 4.70 13.41
C VAL A 34 -7.93 5.67 12.27
N THR A 35 -8.26 6.95 12.42
CA THR A 35 -8.01 7.97 11.37
C THR A 35 -6.51 8.14 11.08
N ARG A 36 -5.65 8.02 12.09
CA ARG A 36 -4.20 8.11 11.92
C ARG A 36 -3.64 6.87 11.24
N MET A 37 -4.14 5.68 11.58
CA MET A 37 -3.78 4.42 10.96
C MET A 37 -4.22 4.38 9.48
N GLU A 38 -5.44 4.83 9.18
CA GLU A 38 -5.94 4.93 7.81
C GLU A 38 -5.08 5.84 6.94
N LYS A 39 -4.71 7.02 7.45
CA LYS A 39 -3.80 7.94 6.74
C LYS A 39 -2.43 7.33 6.49
N PHE A 40 -1.87 6.65 7.48
CA PHE A 40 -0.56 6.00 7.32
C PHE A 40 -0.61 4.87 6.27
N VAL A 41 -1.65 4.04 6.30
CA VAL A 41 -1.86 2.99 5.29
C VAL A 41 -2.02 3.60 3.90
N GLN A 42 -2.79 4.67 3.77
CA GLN A 42 -2.95 5.37 2.50
C GLN A 42 -1.62 5.95 1.99
N GLN A 43 -0.85 6.60 2.86
CA GLN A 43 0.48 7.14 2.51
C GLN A 43 1.44 6.02 2.08
N THR A 44 1.38 4.86 2.72
CA THR A 44 2.20 3.70 2.35
C THR A 44 1.87 3.23 0.93
N PHE A 45 0.58 3.08 0.59
CA PHE A 45 0.20 2.70 -0.78
C PHE A 45 0.61 3.74 -1.81
N LEU A 46 0.38 5.02 -1.53
CA LEU A 46 0.79 6.09 -2.44
C LEU A 46 2.31 6.07 -2.68
N TYR A 47 3.08 5.82 -1.64
CA TYR A 47 4.53 5.71 -1.75
C TYR A 47 4.98 4.45 -2.49
N ASP A 48 4.34 3.30 -2.25
CA ASP A 48 4.66 2.05 -2.93
C ASP A 48 4.45 2.14 -4.46
N PHE A 49 3.43 2.89 -4.90
CA PHE A 49 3.11 3.06 -6.32
C PHE A 49 3.84 4.23 -7.00
N TYR A 50 4.06 5.32 -6.27
CA TYR A 50 4.54 6.57 -6.86
C TYR A 50 5.84 7.09 -6.26
N GLY A 51 6.41 6.43 -5.27
CA GLY A 51 7.63 6.86 -4.57
C GLY A 51 8.82 7.04 -5.51
N GLU A 52 8.93 6.20 -6.54
CA GLU A 52 9.98 6.29 -7.56
C GLU A 52 9.89 7.56 -8.42
N LEU A 53 8.75 8.26 -8.42
CA LEU A 53 8.56 9.53 -9.13
C LEU A 53 9.01 10.74 -8.30
N LEU A 54 9.32 10.55 -7.01
CA LEU A 54 9.96 11.56 -6.18
C LEU A 54 11.44 11.67 -6.54
N THR A 55 12.02 12.86 -6.35
CA THR A 55 13.49 13.00 -6.45
C THR A 55 14.18 12.21 -5.36
N GLU A 56 15.45 11.82 -5.59
CA GLU A 56 16.22 11.04 -4.62
C GLU A 56 16.25 11.71 -3.23
N HIS A 57 16.50 13.02 -3.16
CA HIS A 57 16.48 13.76 -1.92
C HIS A 57 15.09 13.76 -1.22
N GLN A 58 14.01 13.91 -2.00
CA GLN A 58 12.65 13.83 -1.46
C GLN A 58 12.35 12.46 -0.88
N ARG A 59 12.76 11.39 -1.58
CA ARG A 59 12.57 10.00 -1.18
C ARG A 59 13.29 9.71 0.12
N GLN A 60 14.59 10.05 0.21
CA GLN A 60 15.39 9.84 1.41
C GLN A 60 14.80 10.52 2.65
N VAL A 61 14.41 11.79 2.55
CA VAL A 61 13.79 12.50 3.68
C VAL A 61 12.43 11.90 4.04
N TYR A 62 11.64 11.52 3.04
CA TYR A 62 10.32 10.91 3.23
C TYR A 62 10.44 9.56 3.95
N GLU A 63 11.33 8.69 3.50
CA GLU A 63 11.61 7.39 4.11
C GLU A 63 12.03 7.51 5.57
N GLN A 64 12.98 8.39 5.86
CA GLN A 64 13.47 8.62 7.22
C GLN A 64 12.37 9.02 8.19
N VAL A 65 11.49 9.93 7.79
CA VAL A 65 10.44 10.46 8.68
C VAL A 65 9.20 9.56 8.73
N VAL A 66 8.78 9.01 7.60
CA VAL A 66 7.50 8.29 7.50
C VAL A 66 7.65 6.81 7.83
N PHE A 67 8.76 6.17 7.42
CA PHE A 67 8.94 4.73 7.55
C PHE A 67 9.97 4.32 8.61
N GLU A 68 11.02 5.12 8.81
CA GLU A 68 12.06 4.83 9.80
C GLU A 68 11.77 5.46 11.18
N ASP A 69 10.66 6.19 11.32
CA ASP A 69 10.23 6.87 12.54
C ASP A 69 11.27 7.90 13.09
N LEU A 70 12.14 8.44 12.25
CA LEU A 70 13.04 9.51 12.66
C LEU A 70 12.23 10.78 12.97
N SER A 71 12.61 11.46 14.03
CA SER A 71 12.02 12.78 14.29
C SER A 71 12.44 13.78 13.19
N PRO A 72 11.58 14.76 12.88
CA PRO A 72 11.93 15.79 11.90
C PRO A 72 13.24 16.55 12.23
N SER A 73 13.65 16.57 13.50
CA SER A 73 14.91 17.20 13.93
C SER A 73 16.12 16.34 13.58
N GLU A 74 16.03 15.02 13.73
CA GLU A 74 17.08 14.06 13.35
C GLU A 74 17.24 14.01 11.82
N ALA A 75 16.12 13.91 11.09
CA ALA A 75 16.15 13.97 9.64
C ALA A 75 16.75 15.27 9.10
N ALA A 76 16.45 16.40 9.75
CA ALA A 76 17.03 17.71 9.42
C ALA A 76 18.56 17.74 9.58
N GLN A 77 19.07 17.14 10.67
CA GLN A 77 20.51 17.02 10.91
C GLN A 77 21.19 16.12 9.88
N ASN A 78 20.58 14.96 9.56
CA ASN A 78 21.13 14.02 8.60
C ASN A 78 21.21 14.60 7.19
N GLN A 79 20.23 15.43 6.82
CA GLN A 79 20.10 16.00 5.47
C GLN A 79 20.66 17.43 5.33
N GLY A 80 21.14 18.03 6.42
CA GLY A 80 21.71 19.38 6.42
C GLY A 80 20.68 20.47 6.10
N ILE A 81 19.40 20.28 6.44
CA ILE A 81 18.32 21.23 6.22
C ILE A 81 17.66 21.63 7.56
N SER A 82 16.80 22.65 7.55
CA SER A 82 16.07 23.03 8.74
C SER A 82 14.94 22.05 9.07
N ARG A 83 14.56 21.93 10.36
CA ARG A 83 13.37 21.16 10.77
C ARG A 83 12.11 21.61 10.03
N GLN A 84 11.92 22.92 9.82
CA GLN A 84 10.82 23.44 9.03
C GLN A 84 10.90 22.96 7.58
N GLY A 85 12.11 22.93 6.99
CA GLY A 85 12.37 22.41 5.66
C GLY A 85 11.94 20.96 5.50
N VAL A 86 12.19 20.11 6.52
CA VAL A 86 11.70 18.72 6.53
C VAL A 86 10.19 18.67 6.49
N HIS A 87 9.49 19.44 7.34
CA HIS A 87 8.02 19.46 7.36
C HIS A 87 7.43 19.91 6.02
N ASP A 88 8.00 20.94 5.41
CA ASP A 88 7.52 21.46 4.13
C ASP A 88 7.81 20.49 2.99
N LEU A 89 8.94 19.77 3.06
CA LEU A 89 9.29 18.73 2.10
C LEU A 89 8.30 17.56 2.18
N ILE A 90 8.00 17.05 3.38
CA ILE A 90 7.02 15.95 3.57
C ILE A 90 5.63 16.36 3.04
N LYS A 91 5.17 17.58 3.35
CA LYS A 91 3.88 18.08 2.81
C LYS A 91 3.89 18.15 1.28
N ARG A 92 5.01 18.55 0.69
CA ARG A 92 5.16 18.61 -0.77
C ARG A 92 5.15 17.21 -1.38
N CYS A 93 5.88 16.25 -0.79
CA CYS A 93 5.85 14.86 -1.24
C CYS A 93 4.44 14.28 -1.21
N ASN A 94 3.72 14.43 -0.10
CA ASN A 94 2.33 13.96 0.00
C ASN A 94 1.46 14.54 -1.11
N ARG A 95 1.56 15.85 -1.37
CA ARG A 95 0.81 16.50 -2.47
C ARG A 95 1.16 15.94 -3.84
N ILE A 96 2.44 15.67 -4.09
CA ILE A 96 2.90 15.09 -5.36
C ILE A 96 2.32 13.67 -5.53
N LEU A 97 2.38 12.84 -4.50
CA LEU A 97 1.84 11.47 -4.52
C LEU A 97 0.32 11.46 -4.71
N GLU A 98 -0.40 12.34 -4.00
CA GLU A 98 -1.85 12.52 -4.14
C GLU A 98 -2.23 13.04 -5.55
N ASP A 99 -1.44 13.94 -6.15
CA ASP A 99 -1.67 14.44 -7.51
C ASP A 99 -1.49 13.33 -8.55
N TYR A 100 -0.50 12.44 -8.38
CA TYR A 100 -0.36 11.27 -9.25
C TYR A 100 -1.56 10.33 -9.11
N GLU A 101 -1.98 10.02 -7.89
CA GLU A 101 -3.15 9.15 -7.68
C GLU A 101 -4.43 9.75 -8.26
N SER A 102 -4.64 11.06 -8.12
CA SER A 102 -5.81 11.74 -8.68
C SER A 102 -5.91 11.67 -10.21
N ARG A 103 -4.79 11.40 -10.88
CA ARG A 103 -4.72 11.29 -12.36
C ARG A 103 -4.65 9.85 -12.85
N LEU A 104 -3.98 8.98 -12.11
CA LEU A 104 -3.64 7.63 -12.56
C LEU A 104 -4.52 6.55 -11.92
N HIS A 105 -5.05 6.81 -10.72
CA HIS A 105 -5.94 5.90 -9.97
C HIS A 105 -5.38 4.48 -9.76
N LEU A 106 -4.05 4.30 -9.70
CA LEU A 106 -3.45 2.97 -9.60
C LEU A 106 -3.66 2.33 -8.22
N VAL A 107 -3.63 3.11 -7.14
CA VAL A 107 -3.91 2.62 -5.79
C VAL A 107 -5.39 2.22 -5.67
N GLU A 108 -6.30 3.04 -6.18
CA GLU A 108 -7.73 2.74 -6.21
C GLU A 108 -8.01 1.44 -6.96
N LYS A 109 -7.49 1.29 -8.17
CA LYS A 109 -7.62 0.07 -8.98
C LYS A 109 -7.04 -1.15 -8.27
N PHE A 110 -5.84 -1.03 -7.71
CA PHE A 110 -5.21 -2.11 -6.96
C PHE A 110 -6.06 -2.57 -5.76
N LEU A 111 -6.63 -1.63 -5.01
CA LEU A 111 -7.48 -1.95 -3.86
C LEU A 111 -8.76 -2.66 -4.28
N LYS A 112 -9.40 -2.24 -5.38
CA LYS A 112 -10.58 -2.91 -5.95
C LYS A 112 -10.25 -4.34 -6.39
N ILE A 113 -9.18 -4.53 -7.15
CA ILE A 113 -8.73 -5.86 -7.60
C ILE A 113 -8.44 -6.75 -6.40
N ARG A 114 -7.71 -6.25 -5.41
CA ARG A 114 -7.39 -6.99 -4.18
C ARG A 114 -8.63 -7.44 -3.43
N ASP A 115 -9.62 -6.58 -3.30
CA ASP A 115 -10.87 -6.91 -2.59
C ASP A 115 -11.71 -7.91 -3.39
N ASN A 116 -11.73 -7.82 -4.72
CA ASN A 116 -12.34 -8.82 -5.60
C ASN A 116 -11.67 -10.20 -5.48
N VAL A 117 -10.33 -10.25 -5.45
CA VAL A 117 -9.60 -11.51 -5.23
C VAL A 117 -9.91 -12.11 -3.86
N ARG A 118 -9.98 -11.29 -2.79
CA ARG A 118 -10.39 -11.76 -1.46
C ARG A 118 -11.80 -12.35 -1.46
N ARG A 119 -12.74 -11.73 -2.19
CA ARG A 119 -14.10 -12.25 -2.32
C ARG A 119 -14.12 -13.60 -3.02
N ILE A 120 -13.33 -13.79 -4.09
CA ILE A 120 -13.17 -15.09 -4.74
C ILE A 120 -12.65 -16.13 -3.74
N GLN A 121 -11.62 -15.81 -2.95
CA GLN A 121 -11.10 -16.72 -1.93
C GLN A 121 -12.18 -17.10 -0.91
N GLN A 122 -12.96 -16.15 -0.41
CA GLN A 122 -14.06 -16.43 0.52
C GLN A 122 -15.13 -17.34 -0.08
N LEU A 123 -15.44 -17.21 -1.37
CA LEU A 123 -16.40 -18.06 -2.06
C LEU A 123 -15.88 -19.50 -2.26
N THR A 124 -14.56 -19.66 -2.40
CA THR A 124 -13.92 -20.98 -2.54
C THR A 124 -13.78 -21.70 -1.20
N ASP A 125 -13.59 -20.96 -0.08
CA ASP A 125 -13.39 -21.52 1.25
C ASP A 125 -14.72 -21.93 1.95
N ARG A 126 -15.88 -21.47 1.44
CA ARG A 126 -17.18 -21.82 2.01
C ARG A 126 -17.59 -23.24 1.62
N GLU A 127 -17.55 -24.14 2.57
CA GLU A 127 -17.98 -25.54 2.34
C GLU A 127 -19.50 -25.76 2.42
N ASN A 128 -20.30 -24.82 2.97
CA ASN A 128 -21.71 -25.04 3.27
C ASN A 128 -22.59 -23.82 2.96
N GLY A 129 -23.66 -24.03 2.19
CA GLY A 129 -24.86 -23.20 2.14
C GLY A 129 -25.33 -22.75 0.77
N ASP A 130 -24.47 -22.31 -0.11
CA ASP A 130 -24.86 -21.85 -1.45
C ASP A 130 -24.63 -22.97 -2.48
N SER A 131 -25.46 -23.00 -3.54
CA SER A 131 -25.24 -23.99 -4.61
C SER A 131 -23.89 -23.71 -5.30
N VAL A 132 -23.24 -24.80 -5.74
CA VAL A 132 -21.95 -24.69 -6.46
C VAL A 132 -22.12 -23.82 -7.70
N GLU A 133 -23.26 -23.91 -8.38
CA GLU A 133 -23.60 -23.15 -9.56
C GLU A 133 -23.68 -21.64 -9.29
N GLU A 134 -24.25 -21.24 -8.15
CA GLU A 134 -24.33 -19.83 -7.74
C GLU A 134 -22.96 -19.26 -7.43
N ARG A 135 -22.14 -19.98 -6.68
CA ARG A 135 -20.74 -19.59 -6.39
C ARG A 135 -19.92 -19.43 -7.67
N MET A 136 -20.02 -20.38 -8.59
CA MET A 136 -19.31 -20.32 -9.87
C MET A 136 -19.77 -19.15 -10.74
N ARG A 137 -21.05 -18.77 -10.68
CA ARG A 137 -21.57 -17.59 -11.37
C ARG A 137 -20.99 -16.30 -10.78
N GLU A 138 -20.97 -16.19 -9.45
CA GLU A 138 -20.41 -15.04 -8.75
C GLU A 138 -18.90 -14.90 -9.03
N ILE A 139 -18.13 -15.98 -8.97
CA ILE A 139 -16.69 -15.98 -9.30
C ILE A 139 -16.45 -15.51 -10.74
N ARG A 140 -17.26 -15.94 -11.71
CA ARG A 140 -17.14 -15.47 -13.09
C ARG A 140 -17.40 -13.98 -13.21
N GLN A 141 -18.41 -13.46 -12.52
CA GLN A 141 -18.71 -12.03 -12.54
C GLN A 141 -17.54 -11.23 -11.95
N ILE A 142 -17.04 -11.61 -10.77
CA ILE A 142 -15.90 -10.93 -10.14
C ILE A 142 -14.66 -10.99 -11.05
N SER A 143 -14.43 -12.11 -11.74
CA SER A 143 -13.32 -12.23 -12.67
C SER A 143 -13.45 -11.28 -13.86
N SER A 144 -14.69 -11.08 -14.39
CA SER A 144 -14.94 -10.09 -15.43
C SER A 144 -14.73 -8.67 -14.93
N ASP A 145 -15.19 -8.36 -13.72
CA ASP A 145 -15.02 -7.03 -13.11
C ASP A 145 -13.51 -6.70 -12.94
N ILE A 146 -12.68 -7.69 -12.57
CA ILE A 146 -11.22 -7.51 -12.49
C ILE A 146 -10.62 -7.19 -13.86
N LEU A 147 -11.09 -7.84 -14.93
CA LEU A 147 -10.57 -7.60 -16.28
C LEU A 147 -10.96 -6.20 -16.82
N GLU A 148 -12.10 -5.67 -16.38
CA GLU A 148 -12.53 -4.31 -16.75
C GLU A 148 -11.73 -3.21 -16.03
N GLU A 149 -11.15 -3.50 -14.86
CA GLU A 149 -10.33 -2.55 -14.09
C GLU A 149 -8.87 -2.48 -14.59
N LEU A 150 -8.40 -3.49 -15.34
CA LEU A 150 -7.03 -3.56 -15.88
C LEU A 150 -6.88 -2.73 -17.16
#